data_ed2399cac312d86d579ddb87b995239d
#
_entry.id   ed2399cac312d86d579ddb87b995239d
#
_cell.length_a   1.000
_cell.length_b   1.000
_cell.length_c   1.000
_cell.angle_alpha   90.00
_cell.angle_beta   90.00
_cell.angle_gamma   90.00
#
_symmetry.space_group_name_H-M   'P 1'
#
loop_
_entity.id
_entity.type
_entity.pdbx_description
1 polymer ?
#
loop_
_entity_poly.entity_id
_entity_poly.type
_entity_poly.pdbx_seq_one_letter_code
_entity_poly.pdbx_strand_id
1 'polypeptide(L)'
;LAVFKLPSDPSLDYIKRVVGLPGDKVAWQNKRLFINGNEVAVVRQPDYLHPDRLYYSFQYQEKLGDIEHKIILDKDAPAFVTQVMQFPGRDKCIYNSSGVICEVPEGHYFVMGDNRDASSDSRVWGFVPDQNIVGKAFLIWFNFGDLKRIGSFH
;
A
#
# COMPACT_ATOMS: atom_id res chain seq x y z
N LEU A 1 1.51 -3.57 -9.28
CA LEU A 1 0.40 -2.62 -9.42
C LEU A 1 -0.90 -3.35 -9.72
N ALA A 2 -1.96 -2.91 -9.13
CA ALA A 2 -3.29 -3.44 -9.39
C ALA A 2 -4.22 -2.33 -9.86
N VAL A 3 -5.07 -2.65 -10.82
CA VAL A 3 -6.18 -1.80 -11.24
C VAL A 3 -7.43 -2.32 -10.54
N PHE A 4 -8.11 -1.46 -9.80
CA PHE A 4 -9.28 -1.85 -9.03
C PHE A 4 -10.29 -0.72 -8.97
N LYS A 5 -11.53 -1.08 -8.66
CA LYS A 5 -12.57 -0.08 -8.42
C LYS A 5 -12.45 0.39 -6.97
N LEU A 6 -12.48 1.72 -6.81
CA LEU A 6 -12.37 2.33 -5.49
C LEU A 6 -13.54 1.88 -4.61
N PRO A 7 -13.29 1.30 -3.42
CA PRO A 7 -14.39 0.79 -2.59
C PRO A 7 -15.41 1.85 -2.17
N SER A 8 -14.96 3.10 -1.94
CA SER A 8 -15.84 4.19 -1.55
C SER A 8 -16.58 4.82 -2.74
N ASP A 9 -16.12 4.59 -3.96
CA ASP A 9 -16.77 5.06 -5.19
C ASP A 9 -16.41 4.12 -6.35
N PRO A 10 -17.21 3.04 -6.56
CA PRO A 10 -16.89 2.04 -7.58
C PRO A 10 -16.92 2.54 -9.03
N SER A 11 -17.37 3.77 -9.26
CA SER A 11 -17.29 4.36 -10.61
C SER A 11 -15.88 4.76 -11.00
N LEU A 12 -14.96 4.83 -10.02
CA LEU A 12 -13.57 5.24 -10.23
C LEU A 12 -12.64 4.02 -10.23
N ASP A 13 -11.75 3.98 -11.20
CA ASP A 13 -10.67 2.99 -11.25
C ASP A 13 -9.39 3.61 -10.69
N TYR A 14 -8.71 2.88 -9.82
CA TYR A 14 -7.46 3.29 -9.20
C TYR A 14 -6.35 2.30 -9.53
N ILE A 15 -5.13 2.81 -9.58
CA ILE A 15 -3.93 1.97 -9.75
C ILE A 15 -3.06 2.21 -8.54
N LYS A 16 -2.87 1.17 -7.72
CA LYS A 16 -2.02 1.21 -6.52
C LYS A 16 -1.25 -0.11 -6.42
N ARG A 17 -0.26 -0.12 -5.55
CA ARG A 17 0.54 -1.33 -5.32
C ARG A 17 -0.05 -2.14 -4.19
N VAL A 18 -0.27 -3.44 -4.43
CA VAL A 18 -0.71 -4.36 -3.39
C VAL A 18 0.48 -4.64 -2.48
N VAL A 19 0.35 -4.29 -1.21
CA VAL A 19 1.39 -4.55 -0.20
C VAL A 19 0.96 -5.58 0.83
N GLY A 20 -0.34 -5.81 1.00
CA GLY A 20 -0.87 -6.81 1.93
C GLY A 20 -1.88 -7.73 1.29
N LEU A 21 -1.73 -9.02 1.53
CA LEU A 21 -2.64 -10.08 1.08
C LEU A 21 -3.61 -10.45 2.20
N PRO A 22 -4.71 -11.16 1.87
CA PRO A 22 -5.63 -11.62 2.92
C PRO A 22 -4.89 -12.34 4.04
N GLY A 23 -5.18 -11.96 5.28
CA GLY A 23 -4.54 -12.52 6.46
C GLY A 23 -3.23 -11.88 6.87
N ASP A 24 -2.66 -11.01 6.04
CA ASP A 24 -1.41 -10.32 6.40
C ASP A 24 -1.68 -9.22 7.43
N LYS A 25 -0.69 -9.02 8.31
CA LYS A 25 -0.64 -7.86 9.19
C LYS A 25 0.25 -6.82 8.54
N VAL A 26 -0.33 -5.69 8.15
CA VAL A 26 0.38 -4.59 7.49
C VAL A 26 0.56 -3.46 8.49
N ALA A 27 1.78 -3.01 8.69
CA ALA A 27 2.07 -1.87 9.56
C ALA A 27 2.82 -0.80 8.77
N TRP A 28 2.34 0.44 8.88
CA TRP A 28 3.03 1.63 8.41
C TRP A 28 3.34 2.45 9.65
N GLN A 29 4.56 2.33 10.14
CA GLN A 29 4.98 2.93 11.40
C GLN A 29 6.26 3.71 11.20
N ASN A 30 6.28 4.97 11.59
CA ASN A 30 7.42 5.85 11.43
C ASN A 30 7.93 5.89 9.99
N LYS A 31 6.98 5.86 9.03
CA LYS A 31 7.24 5.88 7.58
C LYS A 31 8.01 4.66 7.08
N ARG A 32 7.84 3.53 7.76
CA ARG A 32 8.41 2.24 7.36
C ARG A 32 7.30 1.20 7.25
N LEU A 33 7.42 0.34 6.24
CA LEU A 33 6.45 -0.70 5.98
C LEU A 33 6.90 -2.02 6.60
N PHE A 34 5.99 -2.66 7.31
CA PHE A 34 6.22 -3.98 7.91
C PHE A 34 5.10 -4.92 7.45
N ILE A 35 5.46 -6.12 7.04
CA ILE A 35 4.51 -7.17 6.69
C ILE A 35 4.74 -8.35 7.62
N ASN A 36 3.73 -8.71 8.40
CA ASN A 36 3.80 -9.80 9.37
C ASN A 36 4.98 -9.66 10.34
N GLY A 37 5.26 -8.43 10.77
CA GLY A 37 6.34 -8.14 11.72
C GLY A 37 7.71 -7.96 11.10
N ASN A 38 7.87 -8.17 9.79
CA ASN A 38 9.14 -8.04 9.11
C ASN A 38 9.19 -6.74 8.33
N GLU A 39 10.22 -5.93 8.58
CA GLU A 39 10.40 -4.69 7.84
C GLU A 39 10.70 -4.98 6.37
N VAL A 40 9.98 -4.30 5.49
CA VAL A 40 10.23 -4.40 4.05
C VAL A 40 11.51 -3.65 3.74
N ALA A 41 12.44 -4.32 3.06
CA ALA A 41 13.76 -3.77 2.79
C ALA A 41 13.70 -2.57 1.86
N VAL A 42 14.41 -1.51 2.22
CA VAL A 42 14.56 -0.31 1.39
C VAL A 42 16.03 0.06 1.30
N VAL A 43 16.43 0.58 0.14
CA VAL A 43 17.77 1.10 -0.10
C VAL A 43 17.67 2.54 -0.57
N ARG A 44 18.39 3.43 0.09
CA ARG A 44 18.36 4.85 -0.22
C ARG A 44 18.84 5.10 -1.65
N GLN A 45 18.12 5.93 -2.37
CA GLN A 45 18.45 6.38 -3.72
C GLN A 45 18.72 7.88 -3.71
N PRO A 46 19.31 8.46 -4.77
CA PRO A 46 19.39 9.91 -4.90
C PRO A 46 18.00 10.54 -4.75
N ASP A 47 17.95 11.73 -4.18
CA ASP A 47 16.69 12.44 -3.98
C ASP A 47 15.95 12.60 -5.31
N TYR A 48 14.63 12.47 -5.23
CA TYR A 48 13.77 12.65 -6.39
C TYR A 48 13.40 14.12 -6.55
N LEU A 49 13.69 14.69 -7.72
CA LEU A 49 13.28 16.05 -8.06
C LEU A 49 11.91 16.01 -8.71
N HIS A 50 10.94 16.69 -8.11
CA HIS A 50 9.59 16.83 -8.67
C HIS A 50 9.63 17.82 -9.83
N PRO A 51 9.33 17.38 -11.08
CA PRO A 51 9.50 18.27 -12.24
C PRO A 51 8.58 19.47 -12.24
N ASP A 52 7.40 19.37 -11.65
CA ASP A 52 6.41 20.44 -11.67
C ASP A 52 6.61 21.48 -10.56
N ARG A 53 7.25 21.12 -9.46
CA ARG A 53 7.33 21.96 -8.26
C ARG A 53 8.76 22.28 -7.85
N LEU A 54 9.74 21.72 -8.53
CA LEU A 54 11.17 21.99 -8.30
C LEU A 54 11.60 21.77 -6.84
N TYR A 55 11.05 20.78 -6.15
CA TYR A 55 11.50 20.39 -4.83
C TYR A 55 11.93 18.93 -4.83
N TYR A 56 12.72 18.54 -3.83
CA TYR A 56 13.27 17.19 -3.69
C TYR A 56 12.55 16.42 -2.62
N SER A 57 12.35 15.13 -2.87
CA SER A 57 11.86 14.17 -1.88
C SER A 57 12.87 13.04 -1.70
N PHE A 58 12.82 12.37 -0.56
CA PHE A 58 13.59 11.15 -0.35
C PHE A 58 13.09 10.06 -1.29
N GLN A 59 14.01 9.34 -1.90
CA GLN A 59 13.69 8.22 -2.78
C GLN A 59 14.40 6.97 -2.28
N TYR A 60 13.69 5.85 -2.32
CA TYR A 60 14.20 4.55 -1.91
C TYR A 60 13.84 3.50 -2.95
N GLN A 61 14.69 2.49 -3.08
CA GLN A 61 14.35 1.25 -3.77
C GLN A 61 13.75 0.32 -2.71
N GLU A 62 12.48 -0.05 -2.87
CA GLU A 62 11.79 -0.97 -1.98
C GLU A 62 11.72 -2.34 -2.61
N LYS A 63 12.00 -3.38 -1.82
CA LYS A 63 11.89 -4.76 -2.28
C LYS A 63 10.71 -5.41 -1.60
N LEU A 64 9.64 -5.65 -2.36
CA LEU A 64 8.43 -6.28 -1.90
C LEU A 64 8.31 -7.66 -2.55
N GLY A 65 8.57 -8.72 -1.79
CA GLY A 65 8.77 -10.05 -2.37
C GLY A 65 10.00 -10.04 -3.28
N ASP A 66 9.85 -10.49 -4.52
CA ASP A 66 10.94 -10.47 -5.50
C ASP A 66 10.86 -9.25 -6.44
N ILE A 67 9.91 -8.35 -6.18
CA ILE A 67 9.71 -7.16 -7.02
C ILE A 67 10.40 -5.97 -6.36
N GLU A 68 11.21 -5.27 -7.14
CA GLU A 68 11.83 -4.02 -6.71
C GLU A 68 11.18 -2.85 -7.44
N HIS A 69 10.93 -1.78 -6.70
CA HIS A 69 10.34 -0.56 -7.25
C HIS A 69 10.77 0.63 -6.40
N LYS A 70 10.60 1.81 -6.94
CA LYS A 70 10.96 3.04 -6.24
C LYS A 70 9.77 3.58 -5.46
N ILE A 71 10.04 4.08 -4.26
CA ILE A 71 9.07 4.81 -3.44
C ILE A 71 9.64 6.18 -3.10
N ILE A 72 8.73 7.12 -2.81
CA ILE A 72 9.08 8.49 -2.49
C ILE A 72 8.49 8.83 -1.13
N LEU A 73 9.27 9.47 -0.29
CA LEU A 73 8.85 10.00 1.00
C LEU A 73 9.10 11.51 1.03
N ASP A 74 8.11 12.25 1.53
CA ASP A 74 8.23 13.69 1.73
C ASP A 74 8.99 13.92 3.05
N LYS A 75 10.00 14.79 3.01
CA LYS A 75 10.86 15.08 4.18
C LYS A 75 10.06 15.64 5.35
N ASP A 76 9.03 16.43 5.06
CA ASP A 76 8.28 17.18 6.08
C ASP A 76 6.93 16.56 6.44
N ALA A 77 6.51 15.49 5.77
CA ALA A 77 5.23 14.87 6.05
C ALA A 77 5.27 14.06 7.35
N PRO A 78 4.19 14.11 8.16
CA PRO A 78 4.13 13.37 9.40
C PRO A 78 3.99 11.85 9.15
N ALA A 79 4.31 11.07 10.17
CA ALA A 79 4.14 9.62 10.12
C ALA A 79 2.69 9.19 10.33
N PHE A 80 1.90 9.96 11.09
CA PHE A 80 0.52 9.61 11.36
C PHE A 80 -0.38 9.84 10.14
N VAL A 81 -1.48 9.10 10.06
CA VAL A 81 -2.45 9.21 8.97
C VAL A 81 -3.43 10.34 9.30
N THR A 82 -3.56 11.33 8.41
CA THR A 82 -4.26 12.57 8.73
C THR A 82 -5.78 12.52 8.55
N GLN A 83 -6.29 11.80 7.58
CA GLN A 83 -7.74 11.80 7.28
C GLN A 83 -8.22 10.38 7.05
N VAL A 84 -8.63 9.74 8.14
CA VAL A 84 -9.12 8.36 8.07
C VAL A 84 -10.63 8.37 7.89
N MET A 85 -11.10 7.70 6.84
CA MET A 85 -12.53 7.51 6.57
C MET A 85 -13.08 6.36 7.40
N GLN A 86 -14.40 6.27 7.51
CA GLN A 86 -15.04 5.05 7.97
C GLN A 86 -15.09 4.06 6.81
N PHE A 87 -14.74 2.81 7.08
CA PHE A 87 -14.76 1.77 6.06
C PHE A 87 -15.03 0.40 6.69
N PRO A 88 -15.53 -0.57 5.92
CA PRO A 88 -15.73 -1.92 6.43
C PRO A 88 -14.41 -2.53 6.90
N GLY A 89 -14.39 -3.06 8.11
CA GLY A 89 -13.21 -3.67 8.69
C GLY A 89 -12.26 -2.70 9.38
N ARG A 90 -12.66 -1.46 9.59
CA ARG A 90 -11.80 -0.48 10.27
C ARG A 90 -11.40 -0.91 11.68
N ASP A 91 -12.21 -1.69 12.35
CA ASP A 91 -11.90 -2.26 13.65
C ASP A 91 -10.69 -3.20 13.64
N LYS A 92 -10.26 -3.63 12.45
CA LYS A 92 -9.03 -4.41 12.27
C LYS A 92 -7.79 -3.54 12.12
N CYS A 93 -7.94 -2.23 12.19
CA CYS A 93 -6.85 -1.26 12.11
C CYS A 93 -6.70 -0.49 13.41
N ILE A 94 -5.46 -0.27 13.81
CA ILE A 94 -5.11 0.58 14.96
C ILE A 94 -4.33 1.77 14.42
N TYR A 95 -4.86 2.97 14.62
CA TYR A 95 -4.22 4.22 14.22
C TYR A 95 -3.55 4.86 15.43
N ASN A 96 -2.33 5.34 15.25
CA ASN A 96 -1.58 6.01 16.32
C ASN A 96 -0.71 7.13 15.74
N SER A 97 0.07 7.78 16.61
CA SER A 97 0.93 8.89 16.20
C SER A 97 2.06 8.47 15.24
N SER A 98 2.39 7.19 15.19
CA SER A 98 3.43 6.65 14.30
C SER A 98 2.90 6.15 12.96
N GLY A 99 1.57 6.00 12.81
CA GLY A 99 0.95 5.54 11.59
C GLY A 99 -0.25 4.64 11.81
N VAL A 100 -0.25 3.47 11.23
CA VAL A 100 -1.37 2.53 11.29
C VAL A 100 -0.87 1.08 11.23
N ILE A 101 -1.61 0.20 11.90
CA ILE A 101 -1.40 -1.25 11.88
C ILE A 101 -2.73 -1.89 11.54
N CYS A 102 -2.80 -2.66 10.45
CA CYS A 102 -4.03 -3.30 10.00
C CYS A 102 -3.83 -4.79 9.81
N GLU A 103 -4.86 -5.56 10.15
CA GLU A 103 -4.95 -6.96 9.80
C GLU A 103 -5.88 -7.10 8.60
N VAL A 104 -5.37 -7.60 7.47
CA VAL A 104 -6.12 -7.65 6.23
C VAL A 104 -7.15 -8.78 6.29
N PRO A 105 -8.46 -8.46 6.15
CA PRO A 105 -9.50 -9.49 6.19
C PRO A 105 -9.39 -10.47 5.02
N GLU A 106 -9.98 -11.65 5.18
CA GLU A 106 -10.13 -12.59 4.08
C GLU A 106 -10.88 -11.95 2.91
N GLY A 107 -10.46 -12.26 1.69
CA GLY A 107 -11.07 -11.72 0.47
C GLY A 107 -10.74 -10.26 0.21
N HIS A 108 -9.78 -9.68 0.91
CA HIS A 108 -9.41 -8.28 0.78
C HIS A 108 -7.91 -8.10 0.63
N TYR A 109 -7.53 -6.91 0.15
CA TYR A 109 -6.12 -6.54 -0.07
C TYR A 109 -5.85 -5.17 0.52
N PHE A 110 -4.60 -4.95 0.92
CA PHE A 110 -4.14 -3.65 1.37
C PHE A 110 -3.24 -3.06 0.29
N VAL A 111 -3.56 -1.85 -0.16
CA VAL A 111 -2.84 -1.20 -1.25
C VAL A 111 -2.25 0.14 -0.79
N MET A 112 -1.11 0.49 -1.37
CA MET A 112 -0.45 1.77 -1.10
C MET A 112 0.09 2.37 -2.39
N GLY A 113 0.07 3.69 -2.46
CA GLY A 113 0.74 4.41 -3.54
C GLY A 113 2.24 4.45 -3.31
N ASP A 114 3.01 4.52 -4.39
CA ASP A 114 4.47 4.58 -4.30
C ASP A 114 4.95 5.94 -3.79
N ASN A 115 4.21 7.01 -4.07
CA ASN A 115 4.43 8.31 -3.41
C ASN A 115 3.72 8.26 -2.05
N ARG A 116 4.40 7.71 -1.05
CA ARG A 116 3.81 7.30 0.23
C ARG A 116 3.16 8.43 1.00
N ASP A 117 3.70 9.63 0.95
CA ASP A 117 3.16 10.77 1.69
C ASP A 117 2.13 11.58 0.90
N ALA A 118 1.89 11.24 -0.36
CA ALA A 118 0.93 11.93 -1.21
C ALA A 118 -0.01 10.94 -1.91
N SER A 119 -0.42 9.90 -1.21
CA SER A 119 -1.31 8.87 -1.76
C SER A 119 -2.53 8.69 -0.87
N SER A 120 -3.71 8.73 -1.49
CA SER A 120 -4.95 8.27 -0.86
C SER A 120 -5.11 6.78 -1.16
N ASP A 121 -4.94 5.95 -0.15
CA ASP A 121 -4.90 4.50 -0.31
C ASP A 121 -5.53 3.78 0.88
N SER A 122 -5.23 2.51 1.07
CA SER A 122 -5.84 1.70 2.14
C SER A 122 -5.66 2.28 3.53
N ARG A 123 -4.62 3.07 3.76
CA ARG A 123 -4.44 3.76 5.05
C ARG A 123 -5.57 4.74 5.34
N VAL A 124 -6.23 5.25 4.32
CA VAL A 124 -7.29 6.25 4.42
C VAL A 124 -8.68 5.64 4.28
N TRP A 125 -8.92 4.82 3.26
CA TRP A 125 -10.25 4.32 2.91
C TRP A 125 -10.39 2.79 3.02
N GLY A 126 -9.36 2.10 3.48
CA GLY A 126 -9.48 0.71 3.88
C GLY A 126 -9.14 -0.32 2.82
N PHE A 127 -9.69 -1.52 3.01
CA PHE A 127 -9.31 -2.69 2.23
C PHE A 127 -10.04 -2.75 0.90
N VAL A 128 -9.37 -3.30 -0.12
CA VAL A 128 -9.96 -3.52 -1.44
C VAL A 128 -10.53 -4.93 -1.48
N PRO A 129 -11.87 -5.07 -1.64
CA PRO A 129 -12.47 -6.38 -1.80
C PRO A 129 -12.01 -7.05 -3.11
N ASP A 130 -11.92 -8.37 -3.07
CA ASP A 130 -11.51 -9.18 -4.20
C ASP A 130 -12.32 -8.85 -5.48
N GLN A 131 -13.63 -8.69 -5.34
CA GLN A 131 -14.50 -8.39 -6.48
C GLN A 131 -14.25 -7.01 -7.11
N ASN A 132 -13.54 -6.12 -6.41
CA ASN A 132 -13.21 -4.80 -6.95
C ASN A 132 -11.99 -4.81 -7.86
N ILE A 133 -11.22 -5.90 -7.88
CA ILE A 133 -10.06 -6.00 -8.75
C ILE A 133 -10.53 -6.13 -10.20
N VAL A 134 -10.08 -5.21 -11.06
CA VAL A 134 -10.55 -5.13 -12.44
C VAL A 134 -9.81 -6.11 -13.35
N GLY A 135 -8.54 -6.34 -13.11
CA GLY A 135 -7.74 -7.19 -13.97
C GLY A 135 -6.78 -8.07 -13.18
N LYS A 136 -6.07 -8.93 -13.94
CA LYS A 136 -5.09 -9.84 -13.35
C LYS A 136 -3.66 -9.32 -13.42
N ALA A 137 -3.48 -8.04 -13.79
CA ALA A 137 -2.15 -7.46 -13.95
C ALA A 137 -1.32 -7.56 -12.67
N PHE A 138 -1.96 -7.41 -11.50
CA PHE A 138 -1.23 -7.49 -10.25
C PHE A 138 -0.79 -8.92 -9.90
N LEU A 139 -1.40 -9.95 -10.49
CA LEU A 139 -0.95 -11.32 -10.32
C LEU A 139 0.43 -11.52 -10.96
N ILE A 140 0.71 -10.82 -12.04
CA ILE A 140 2.04 -10.82 -12.66
C ILE A 140 3.04 -10.17 -11.72
N TRP A 141 2.61 -9.13 -11.03
CA TRP A 141 3.44 -8.44 -10.05
C TRP A 141 3.70 -9.29 -8.82
N PHE A 142 2.70 -10.04 -8.37
CA PHE A 142 2.89 -10.99 -7.27
C PHE A 142 3.73 -12.14 -7.78
N ASN A 143 4.86 -12.34 -7.20
CA ASN A 143 5.75 -13.42 -7.56
C ASN A 143 5.10 -14.79 -7.36
N PHE A 144 5.59 -15.77 -8.11
CA PHE A 144 5.09 -17.14 -8.07
C PHE A 144 5.06 -17.76 -6.69
N GLY A 145 5.96 -17.35 -5.79
CA GLY A 145 5.94 -17.82 -4.40
C GLY A 145 4.67 -17.47 -3.66
N ASP A 146 3.96 -16.44 -4.07
CA ASP A 146 2.77 -15.95 -3.42
C ASP A 146 1.46 -16.42 -4.07
N LEU A 147 1.51 -17.14 -5.18
CA LEU A 147 0.30 -17.56 -5.90
C LEU A 147 -0.65 -18.39 -5.04
N LYS A 148 -0.12 -19.20 -4.14
CA LYS A 148 -0.96 -20.01 -3.24
C LYS A 148 -1.75 -19.15 -2.26
N ARG A 149 -1.22 -17.98 -1.93
CA ARG A 149 -1.85 -17.05 -1.00
C ARG A 149 -2.98 -16.25 -1.65
N ILE A 150 -2.92 -16.11 -2.96
CA ILE A 150 -3.91 -15.36 -3.74
C ILE A 150 -4.72 -16.25 -4.65
N GLY A 151 -5.01 -17.48 -4.18
CA GLY A 151 -5.74 -18.47 -4.95
C GLY A 151 -7.10 -18.02 -5.45
N SER A 152 -7.74 -17.04 -4.80
CA SER A 152 -9.00 -16.48 -5.21
C SER A 152 -8.96 -15.78 -6.57
N PHE A 153 -7.78 -15.55 -7.12
CA PHE A 153 -7.62 -14.93 -8.44
C PHE A 153 -7.49 -15.91 -9.58
N HIS A 154 -7.60 -17.17 -9.32
CA HIS A 154 -7.48 -18.22 -10.35
C HIS A 154 -8.70 -18.39 -11.22
#